data_59040d9787848083639f51488acb417e
#
_entry.id   59040d9787848083639f51488acb417e
#
_cell.length_a   1.000
_cell.length_b   1.000
_cell.length_c   1.000
_cell.angle_alpha   90.00
_cell.angle_beta   90.00
_cell.angle_gamma   90.00
#
_symmetry.space_group_name_H-M   'P 1'
#
loop_
_entity.id
_entity.type
_entity.pdbx_description
1 polymer ?
#
loop_
_entity_poly.entity_id
_entity_poly.type
_entity_poly.pdbx_seq_one_letter_code
_entity_poly.pdbx_strand_id
1 'polypeptide(L)'
;HHKGNVYSAELDDELFKSDDVYVDDANPFNVPLASTPYNRQGKPEFERTGTGDSKISYTCGQVIINSKPWIQKPFLNETIKESGSWFYQIETGLIFINFGDLKPSKQLVEISTRRRIFAPHLLGIGHIIVEGFVMEHCGNQYPTNFWSTPKWAQAGALGLRGGHHWIVRNNVIRYAGADAIDMGSGGGQNERSAPKVPNAPLGHNNVIEKNYIVENGAGGIIGANNRNIIIRDNVIMYNNTLGFIGPKRYEHGGIKSHDIKDGLITRNYVANNPLSEGIWLDNQFPNTRVTKNISYNNGSRGIFLEMSNYKFDAALIDHNISIGNKRIQFYVHDASGSTVMHNLFANSPKTAKYGQGAYIYQVNARTNTGYHSLFNNFFINHRLMMDINYPAHRSGPQRLNHNIYDGNKNERTFIINSYSDRPSPWK
;
A
#
# COMPACT_ATOMS: atom_id res chain seq x y z
N HIS A 1 1.23 34.06 17.91
CA HIS A 1 2.11 33.40 18.90
C HIS A 1 1.26 32.82 20.03
N HIS A 2 1.45 31.57 20.37
CA HIS A 2 0.66 30.88 21.40
C HIS A 2 1.47 30.72 22.69
N LYS A 3 2.49 29.85 22.69
CA LYS A 3 3.35 29.64 23.86
C LYS A 3 4.74 29.17 23.40
N GLY A 4 5.79 29.79 23.94
CA GLY A 4 7.16 29.47 23.53
C GLY A 4 7.35 29.68 22.02
N ASN A 5 7.76 28.64 21.30
CA ASN A 5 7.99 28.64 19.86
C ASN A 5 6.78 28.15 19.04
N VAL A 6 5.60 28.06 19.67
CA VAL A 6 4.36 27.63 19.02
C VAL A 6 3.56 28.84 18.55
N TYR A 7 3.18 28.79 17.30
CA TYR A 7 2.35 29.80 16.65
C TYR A 7 1.03 29.18 16.24
N SER A 8 -0.04 29.96 16.26
CA SER A 8 -1.37 29.51 15.81
C SER A 8 -1.89 30.39 14.69
N ALA A 9 -2.68 29.80 13.83
CA ALA A 9 -3.45 30.45 12.78
C ALA A 9 -4.82 29.80 12.66
N GLU A 10 -5.82 30.57 12.30
CA GLU A 10 -7.12 30.08 11.91
C GLU A 10 -7.08 29.69 10.43
N LEU A 11 -7.67 28.54 10.09
CA LEU A 11 -7.81 28.12 8.71
C LEU A 11 -9.19 28.54 8.20
N ASP A 12 -9.19 29.47 7.26
CA ASP A 12 -10.41 29.92 6.60
C ASP A 12 -10.95 28.81 5.67
N ASP A 13 -12.21 28.44 5.81
CA ASP A 13 -12.86 27.42 4.98
C ASP A 13 -12.92 27.83 3.50
N GLU A 14 -12.82 29.11 3.17
CA GLU A 14 -12.74 29.59 1.78
C GLU A 14 -11.50 29.04 1.04
N LEU A 15 -10.42 28.74 1.76
CA LEU A 15 -9.19 28.15 1.19
C LEU A 15 -9.44 26.77 0.56
N PHE A 16 -10.48 26.07 1.01
CA PHE A 16 -10.78 24.70 0.63
C PHE A 16 -11.88 24.59 -0.41
N LYS A 17 -12.60 25.66 -0.71
CA LYS A 17 -13.65 25.67 -1.72
C LYS A 17 -13.09 25.40 -3.12
N SER A 18 -13.87 24.71 -3.91
CA SER A 18 -13.60 24.42 -5.32
C SER A 18 -14.87 24.61 -6.11
N ASP A 19 -14.77 25.10 -7.32
CA ASP A 19 -15.89 25.19 -8.26
C ASP A 19 -16.24 23.85 -8.90
N ASP A 20 -15.45 22.82 -8.64
CA ASP A 20 -15.68 21.47 -9.16
C ASP A 20 -16.64 20.69 -8.25
N VAL A 21 -17.86 20.45 -8.74
CA VAL A 21 -18.90 19.69 -8.02
C VAL A 21 -18.52 18.23 -7.69
N TYR A 22 -17.45 17.71 -8.27
CA TYR A 22 -16.93 16.36 -8.00
C TYR A 22 -15.72 16.37 -7.11
N VAL A 23 -15.15 17.51 -6.81
CA VAL A 23 -14.12 17.64 -5.80
C VAL A 23 -14.81 17.56 -4.44
N ASP A 24 -14.28 16.71 -3.62
CA ASP A 24 -14.65 16.66 -2.22
C ASP A 24 -14.10 17.94 -1.56
N ASP A 25 -14.93 18.98 -1.51
CA ASP A 25 -14.60 20.30 -0.95
C ASP A 25 -14.38 20.29 0.57
N ALA A 26 -14.37 19.11 1.15
CA ALA A 26 -14.10 19.01 2.57
C ALA A 26 -12.68 19.49 2.87
N ASN A 27 -12.61 20.44 3.80
CA ASN A 27 -11.36 20.87 4.40
C ASN A 27 -10.56 19.64 4.85
N PRO A 28 -9.38 19.34 4.27
CA PRO A 28 -8.61 18.13 4.59
C PRO A 28 -8.26 18.01 6.08
N PHE A 29 -8.20 19.12 6.80
CA PHE A 29 -7.96 19.11 8.24
C PHE A 29 -9.17 18.64 9.06
N ASN A 30 -10.37 18.66 8.48
CA ASN A 30 -11.60 18.13 9.08
C ASN A 30 -11.88 16.70 8.64
N VAL A 31 -11.09 16.16 7.71
CA VAL A 31 -11.23 14.81 7.18
C VAL A 31 -10.26 13.88 7.86
N PRO A 32 -10.74 12.83 8.43
CA PRO A 32 -9.91 11.80 9.02
C PRO A 32 -8.96 11.15 8.02
N LEU A 33 -7.69 10.96 8.41
CA LEU A 33 -6.66 10.39 7.54
C LEU A 33 -7.01 8.97 7.06
N ALA A 34 -7.55 8.13 7.95
CA ALA A 34 -7.97 6.79 7.60
C ALA A 34 -9.48 6.65 7.65
N SER A 35 -10.08 6.23 6.54
CA SER A 35 -11.46 5.75 6.58
C SER A 35 -11.46 4.32 7.10
N THR A 36 -12.11 4.06 8.20
CA THR A 36 -12.39 2.70 8.65
C THR A 36 -13.85 2.35 8.39
N PRO A 37 -14.17 1.58 7.36
CA PRO A 37 -15.50 1.01 7.25
C PRO A 37 -15.74 -0.15 8.22
N TYR A 38 -14.72 -0.58 8.96
CA TYR A 38 -14.78 -1.78 9.79
C TYR A 38 -14.44 -1.57 11.27
N ASN A 39 -15.17 -0.72 11.95
CA ASN A 39 -15.62 -1.27 13.18
C ASN A 39 -17.03 -1.81 12.94
N ARG A 40 -17.35 -2.97 13.43
CA ARG A 40 -18.70 -3.58 13.40
C ARG A 40 -19.77 -2.69 14.05
N GLN A 41 -19.42 -1.49 14.49
CA GLN A 41 -20.24 -0.50 15.19
C GLN A 41 -20.39 0.83 14.44
N GLY A 42 -19.87 0.95 13.21
CA GLY A 42 -20.11 2.12 12.36
C GLY A 42 -19.43 3.42 12.80
N LYS A 43 -18.45 3.38 13.68
CA LYS A 43 -17.68 4.57 14.10
C LYS A 43 -16.34 4.64 13.37
N PRO A 44 -15.94 5.79 12.84
CA PRO A 44 -14.60 5.95 12.26
C PRO A 44 -13.55 5.81 13.38
N GLU A 45 -12.71 4.81 13.29
CA GLU A 45 -11.58 4.63 14.20
C GLU A 45 -10.29 5.05 13.52
N PHE A 46 -9.58 5.97 14.13
CA PHE A 46 -8.26 6.41 13.71
C PHE A 46 -7.23 5.82 14.67
N GLU A 47 -6.41 4.96 14.16
CA GLU A 47 -5.26 4.48 14.88
C GLU A 47 -4.01 4.80 14.07
N ARG A 48 -3.18 5.70 14.55
CA ARG A 48 -1.78 5.66 14.21
C ARG A 48 -1.15 4.55 15.04
N THR A 49 -0.27 3.81 14.44
CA THR A 49 0.48 2.77 15.09
C THR A 49 1.48 3.33 16.09
N GLY A 50 0.97 3.69 17.21
CA GLY A 50 1.69 3.77 18.44
C GLY A 50 1.34 2.55 19.27
N THR A 51 2.16 2.17 20.16
CA THR A 51 1.88 1.19 21.18
C THR A 51 0.67 1.62 22.01
N GLY A 52 -0.43 0.86 21.95
CA GLY A 52 -1.56 1.05 22.86
C GLY A 52 -2.88 1.44 22.19
N ASP A 53 -3.94 1.37 22.96
CA ASP A 53 -5.34 1.58 22.57
C ASP A 53 -5.73 3.05 22.34
N SER A 54 -4.79 3.96 22.11
CA SER A 54 -5.08 5.37 21.93
C SER A 54 -5.69 5.63 20.54
N LYS A 55 -6.95 6.01 20.54
CA LYS A 55 -7.66 6.57 19.39
C LYS A 55 -7.07 7.93 19.08
N ILE A 56 -6.19 8.01 18.08
CA ILE A 56 -5.56 9.25 17.70
C ILE A 56 -6.17 9.72 16.38
N SER A 57 -6.79 10.88 16.39
CA SER A 57 -7.37 11.50 15.20
C SER A 57 -6.28 12.24 14.43
N TYR A 58 -5.72 11.58 13.42
CA TYR A 58 -4.95 12.27 12.39
C TYR A 58 -5.86 12.68 11.25
N THR A 59 -5.59 13.84 10.68
CA THR A 59 -6.37 14.38 9.57
C THR A 59 -5.63 14.23 8.26
N CYS A 60 -6.34 14.38 7.15
CA CYS A 60 -5.74 14.41 5.82
C CYS A 60 -4.93 15.69 5.58
N GLY A 61 -5.13 16.74 6.39
CA GLY A 61 -4.38 17.98 6.29
C GLY A 61 -2.88 17.76 6.46
N GLN A 62 -2.10 18.54 5.77
CA GLN A 62 -0.65 18.57 5.90
C GLN A 62 -0.17 20.00 6.08
N VAL A 63 0.86 20.16 6.89
CA VAL A 63 1.65 21.38 7.01
C VAL A 63 3.01 21.14 6.38
N ILE A 64 3.37 21.99 5.45
CA ILE A 64 4.60 21.91 4.69
C ILE A 64 5.44 23.13 5.00
N ILE A 65 6.66 22.93 5.45
CA ILE A 65 7.60 24.00 5.72
C ILE A 65 8.83 23.83 4.84
N ASN A 66 9.10 24.83 4.01
CA ASN A 66 10.20 24.80 3.05
C ASN A 66 10.18 23.52 2.21
N SER A 67 9.03 23.23 1.61
CA SER A 67 8.76 22.09 0.74
C SER A 67 8.85 20.70 1.40
N LYS A 68 8.81 20.60 2.74
CA LYS A 68 8.82 19.33 3.47
C LYS A 68 7.61 19.22 4.40
N PRO A 69 6.86 18.11 4.37
CA PRO A 69 5.79 17.87 5.34
C PRO A 69 6.35 17.77 6.77
N TRP A 70 5.69 18.45 7.68
CA TRP A 70 5.97 18.35 9.11
C TRP A 70 5.01 17.38 9.80
N ILE A 71 5.40 16.91 10.98
CA ILE A 71 4.71 15.81 11.67
C ILE A 71 3.48 16.33 12.42
N GLN A 72 2.31 15.77 12.12
CA GLN A 72 1.11 15.98 12.92
C GLN A 72 1.25 15.31 14.29
N LYS A 73 0.86 16.00 15.35
CA LYS A 73 0.70 15.44 16.69
C LYS A 73 -0.78 15.29 17.05
N PRO A 74 -1.12 14.29 17.86
CA PRO A 74 -2.51 14.08 18.29
C PRO A 74 -3.00 15.11 19.31
N PHE A 75 -2.07 15.77 20.02
CA PHE A 75 -2.39 16.69 21.09
C PHE A 75 -1.48 17.92 21.07
N LEU A 76 -2.04 19.07 21.43
CA LEU A 76 -1.30 20.33 21.50
C LEU A 76 -0.07 20.27 22.43
N ASN A 77 -0.20 19.58 23.57
CA ASN A 77 0.89 19.47 24.53
C ASN A 77 2.11 18.67 23.97
N GLU A 78 1.91 17.82 23.00
CA GLU A 78 3.00 17.13 22.29
C GLU A 78 3.65 18.05 21.27
N THR A 79 2.85 18.83 20.55
CA THR A 79 3.37 19.86 19.64
C THR A 79 4.21 20.90 20.37
N ILE A 80 3.80 21.32 21.58
CA ILE A 80 4.59 22.26 22.40
C ILE A 80 5.97 21.70 22.74
N LYS A 81 6.09 20.39 22.91
CA LYS A 81 7.35 19.72 23.30
C LYS A 81 8.28 19.40 22.13
N GLU A 82 7.75 19.31 20.92
CA GLU A 82 8.51 18.83 19.77
C GLU A 82 8.53 19.85 18.63
N SER A 83 9.71 20.41 18.39
CA SER A 83 9.95 21.28 17.24
C SER A 83 9.76 20.52 15.92
N GLY A 84 9.27 21.20 14.88
CA GLY A 84 9.01 20.57 13.58
C GLY A 84 7.70 19.79 13.55
N SER A 85 6.79 20.09 14.46
CA SER A 85 5.49 19.43 14.57
C SER A 85 4.33 20.41 14.57
N TRP A 86 3.13 19.89 14.33
CA TRP A 86 1.90 20.67 14.33
C TRP A 86 0.72 19.87 14.89
N PHE A 87 -0.31 20.62 15.31
CA PHE A 87 -1.57 20.10 15.80
C PHE A 87 -2.72 20.92 15.21
N TYR A 88 -3.82 20.29 14.90
CA TYR A 88 -5.05 20.95 14.47
C TYR A 88 -6.16 20.69 15.47
N GLN A 89 -6.77 21.79 15.93
CA GLN A 89 -7.91 21.74 16.83
C GLN A 89 -9.20 21.91 16.02
N ILE A 90 -9.87 20.80 15.77
CA ILE A 90 -11.02 20.72 14.87
C ILE A 90 -12.21 21.57 15.35
N GLU A 91 -12.38 21.71 16.66
CA GLU A 91 -13.49 22.46 17.25
C GLU A 91 -13.39 23.97 17.00
N THR A 92 -12.20 24.48 16.79
CA THR A 92 -11.93 25.91 16.64
C THR A 92 -11.37 26.29 15.29
N GLY A 93 -11.02 25.31 14.42
CA GLY A 93 -10.35 25.58 13.17
C GLY A 93 -8.90 26.09 13.30
N LEU A 94 -8.33 26.03 14.51
CA LEU A 94 -6.99 26.54 14.76
C LEU A 94 -5.92 25.47 14.49
N ILE A 95 -4.91 25.88 13.74
CA ILE A 95 -3.68 25.11 13.57
C ILE A 95 -2.58 25.68 14.47
N PHE A 96 -1.84 24.80 15.12
CA PHE A 96 -0.72 25.13 15.98
C PHE A 96 0.55 24.51 15.43
N ILE A 97 1.59 25.30 15.23
CA ILE A 97 2.85 24.85 14.63
C ILE A 97 4.00 25.24 15.54
N ASN A 98 4.85 24.29 15.91
CA ASN A 98 6.05 24.54 16.70
C ASN A 98 7.26 24.71 15.78
N PHE A 99 7.66 25.95 15.57
CA PHE A 99 8.79 26.29 14.71
C PHE A 99 10.16 26.07 15.36
N GLY A 100 10.23 25.77 16.67
CA GLY A 100 11.50 25.73 17.39
C GLY A 100 12.24 27.07 17.28
N ASP A 101 13.48 27.02 16.87
CA ASP A 101 14.32 28.22 16.70
C ASP A 101 14.12 28.95 15.37
N LEU A 102 13.27 28.41 14.48
CA LEU A 102 12.97 29.05 13.20
C LEU A 102 12.02 30.22 13.36
N LYS A 103 12.27 31.31 12.64
CA LYS A 103 11.36 32.44 12.56
C LYS A 103 10.29 32.19 11.50
N PRO A 104 8.98 32.07 11.82
CA PRO A 104 7.94 31.79 10.85
C PRO A 104 7.93 32.72 9.64
N SER A 105 8.17 34.02 9.87
CA SER A 105 8.21 35.05 8.82
C SER A 105 9.34 34.88 7.79
N LYS A 106 10.27 33.98 8.04
CA LYS A 106 11.36 33.61 7.12
C LYS A 106 11.21 32.25 6.49
N GLN A 107 10.11 31.55 6.76
CA GLN A 107 9.83 30.23 6.22
C GLN A 107 8.74 30.30 5.16
N LEU A 108 8.84 29.48 4.14
CA LEU A 108 7.70 29.16 3.29
C LEU A 108 6.80 28.18 4.05
N VAL A 109 5.62 28.66 4.43
CA VAL A 109 4.61 27.85 5.13
C VAL A 109 3.45 27.58 4.19
N GLU A 110 3.20 26.32 3.92
CA GLU A 110 2.14 25.88 3.05
C GLU A 110 1.26 24.87 3.78
N ILE A 111 0.02 24.74 3.34
CA ILE A 111 -0.92 23.71 3.80
C ILE A 111 -1.54 23.01 2.60
N SER A 112 -1.90 21.74 2.78
CA SER A 112 -2.65 21.03 1.76
C SER A 112 -4.09 21.49 1.73
N THR A 113 -4.55 22.02 0.59
CA THR A 113 -5.94 22.49 0.40
C THR A 113 -6.74 21.52 -0.49
N ARG A 114 -6.08 20.54 -1.09
CA ARG A 114 -6.71 19.55 -2.00
C ARG A 114 -6.38 18.15 -1.59
N ARG A 115 -7.35 17.28 -1.75
CA ARG A 115 -7.20 15.87 -1.39
C ARG A 115 -6.57 15.03 -2.51
N ARG A 116 -6.54 15.53 -3.72
CA ARG A 116 -5.97 14.86 -4.89
C ARG A 116 -5.26 15.87 -5.76
N ILE A 117 -4.29 15.40 -6.50
CA ILE A 117 -3.57 16.23 -7.47
C ILE A 117 -4.15 16.02 -8.85
N PHE A 118 -4.38 14.76 -9.22
CA PHE A 118 -4.90 14.41 -10.54
C PHE A 118 -5.95 13.29 -10.43
N ALA A 119 -7.18 13.60 -10.74
CA ALA A 119 -8.28 12.63 -10.77
C ALA A 119 -9.36 13.09 -11.75
N PRO A 120 -9.84 12.21 -12.66
CA PRO A 120 -10.95 12.57 -13.52
C PRO A 120 -12.25 12.67 -12.72
N HIS A 121 -13.15 13.57 -13.09
CA HIS A 121 -14.47 13.69 -12.47
C HIS A 121 -15.42 12.56 -12.86
N LEU A 122 -15.27 11.97 -14.06
CA LEU A 122 -16.05 10.82 -14.51
C LEU A 122 -15.27 9.52 -14.28
N LEU A 123 -15.98 8.50 -13.85
CA LEU A 123 -15.46 7.14 -13.79
C LEU A 123 -15.24 6.61 -15.21
N GLY A 124 -14.09 5.99 -15.48
CA GLY A 124 -13.83 5.28 -16.73
C GLY A 124 -13.41 6.16 -17.90
N ILE A 125 -12.89 7.37 -17.68
CA ILE A 125 -12.25 8.15 -18.75
C ILE A 125 -11.01 7.41 -19.24
N GLY A 126 -10.86 7.28 -20.55
CA GLY A 126 -9.74 6.57 -21.17
C GLY A 126 -8.80 7.43 -21.99
N HIS A 127 -7.69 6.81 -22.43
CA HIS A 127 -6.75 7.39 -23.39
C HIS A 127 -6.06 8.69 -22.93
N ILE A 128 -5.61 8.71 -21.66
CA ILE A 128 -4.92 9.85 -21.06
C ILE A 128 -3.44 9.49 -20.83
N ILE A 129 -2.56 10.41 -21.14
CA ILE A 129 -1.15 10.33 -20.80
C ILE A 129 -0.84 11.40 -19.77
N VAL A 130 -0.28 10.98 -18.64
CA VAL A 130 0.20 11.87 -17.57
C VAL A 130 1.70 11.70 -17.47
N GLU A 131 2.44 12.72 -17.87
CA GLU A 131 3.89 12.61 -18.03
C GLU A 131 4.64 13.87 -17.61
N GLY A 132 5.77 13.66 -16.89
CA GLY A 132 6.74 14.70 -16.63
C GLY A 132 6.40 15.67 -15.49
N PHE A 133 5.47 15.30 -14.61
CA PHE A 133 5.06 16.14 -13.49
C PHE A 133 5.81 15.80 -12.20
N VAL A 134 5.97 16.80 -11.36
CA VAL A 134 6.23 16.64 -9.92
C VAL A 134 4.91 16.88 -9.20
N MET A 135 4.40 15.85 -8.54
CA MET A 135 3.14 15.86 -7.80
C MET A 135 3.42 15.64 -6.32
N GLU A 136 3.05 16.61 -5.50
CA GLU A 136 3.36 16.58 -4.08
C GLU A 136 2.32 17.31 -3.22
N HIS A 137 2.32 17.02 -1.91
CA HIS A 137 1.61 17.77 -0.88
C HIS A 137 0.08 17.71 -0.96
N CYS A 138 -0.52 16.59 -1.35
CA CYS A 138 -1.98 16.46 -1.30
C CYS A 138 -2.45 15.77 -0.01
N GLY A 139 -3.61 16.18 0.48
CA GLY A 139 -4.25 15.64 1.68
C GLY A 139 -5.17 14.47 1.39
N ASN A 140 -4.69 13.42 0.70
CA ASN A 140 -5.51 12.27 0.37
C ASN A 140 -5.69 11.33 1.57
N GLN A 141 -6.82 10.62 1.56
CA GLN A 141 -7.21 9.74 2.64
C GLN A 141 -6.65 8.33 2.44
N TYR A 142 -6.20 7.69 3.51
CA TYR A 142 -5.86 6.28 3.49
C TYR A 142 -7.12 5.42 3.37
N PRO A 143 -7.29 4.67 2.29
CA PRO A 143 -8.47 3.85 2.12
C PRO A 143 -8.26 2.49 2.77
N THR A 144 -8.73 2.33 3.96
CA THR A 144 -8.93 0.98 4.49
C THR A 144 -9.97 0.27 3.63
N ASN A 145 -9.62 -0.86 3.01
CA ASN A 145 -10.52 -1.59 2.08
C ASN A 145 -10.92 -0.76 0.83
N PHE A 146 -9.97 -0.20 0.15
CA PHE A 146 -10.17 0.59 -1.09
C PHE A 146 -11.00 -0.12 -2.17
N TRP A 147 -11.10 -1.46 -2.14
CA TRP A 147 -11.95 -2.26 -3.04
C TRP A 147 -13.42 -2.25 -2.68
N SER A 148 -13.80 -1.82 -1.50
CA SER A 148 -15.18 -1.90 -0.99
C SER A 148 -15.73 -0.60 -0.43
N THR A 149 -14.95 0.48 -0.44
CA THR A 149 -15.37 1.73 0.18
C THR A 149 -16.34 2.54 -0.66
N PRO A 150 -17.42 2.97 -0.01
CA PRO A 150 -18.56 3.59 -0.68
C PRO A 150 -18.43 5.07 -0.96
N LYS A 151 -17.74 5.79 -0.15
CA LYS A 151 -17.82 7.24 -0.13
C LYS A 151 -16.61 7.97 -0.71
N TRP A 152 -15.49 7.26 -0.88
CA TRP A 152 -14.23 7.88 -1.23
C TRP A 152 -13.67 7.17 -2.44
N ALA A 153 -13.97 7.72 -3.57
CA ALA A 153 -13.78 7.10 -4.86
C ALA A 153 -12.33 6.79 -5.20
N GLN A 154 -11.37 7.37 -4.52
CA GLN A 154 -10.00 7.22 -4.93
C GLN A 154 -9.02 7.59 -3.85
N ALA A 155 -8.07 6.68 -3.66
CA ALA A 155 -7.06 6.80 -2.64
C ALA A 155 -5.82 7.57 -3.07
N GLY A 156 -5.41 7.48 -4.33
CA GLY A 156 -4.16 8.03 -4.82
C GLY A 156 -4.14 9.55 -4.92
N ALA A 157 -2.98 10.14 -4.72
CA ALA A 157 -2.71 11.52 -5.12
C ALA A 157 -2.98 11.70 -6.62
N LEU A 158 -2.53 10.74 -7.41
CA LEU A 158 -2.94 10.52 -8.79
C LEU A 158 -3.81 9.27 -8.87
N GLY A 159 -4.96 9.36 -9.50
CA GLY A 159 -5.84 8.24 -9.66
C GLY A 159 -6.51 8.17 -11.01
N LEU A 160 -6.57 6.96 -11.54
CA LEU A 160 -7.16 6.69 -12.84
C LEU A 160 -8.68 6.60 -12.78
N ARG A 161 -9.23 6.38 -11.59
CA ARG A 161 -10.68 6.31 -11.32
C ARG A 161 -11.42 5.40 -12.30
N GLY A 162 -11.04 4.13 -12.32
CA GLY A 162 -11.57 3.16 -13.28
C GLY A 162 -11.19 3.45 -14.74
N GLY A 163 -10.29 4.39 -15.00
CA GLY A 163 -9.84 4.74 -16.34
C GLY A 163 -9.19 3.58 -17.09
N HIS A 164 -9.17 3.68 -18.39
CA HIS A 164 -8.61 2.65 -19.27
C HIS A 164 -7.66 3.24 -20.31
N HIS A 165 -6.67 2.45 -20.73
CA HIS A 165 -5.66 2.89 -21.72
C HIS A 165 -4.91 4.16 -21.30
N TRP A 166 -4.70 4.32 -19.98
CA TRP A 166 -3.86 5.40 -19.47
C TRP A 166 -2.39 5.03 -19.54
N ILE A 167 -1.57 6.04 -19.73
CA ILE A 167 -0.12 5.95 -19.58
C ILE A 167 0.30 6.97 -18.52
N VAL A 168 0.77 6.49 -17.38
CA VAL A 168 1.32 7.33 -16.30
C VAL A 168 2.82 7.11 -16.27
N ARG A 169 3.60 8.09 -16.72
CA ARG A 169 5.05 7.88 -16.86
C ARG A 169 5.91 9.11 -16.57
N ASN A 170 7.15 8.85 -16.18
CA ASN A 170 8.16 9.88 -15.97
C ASN A 170 7.73 10.96 -14.96
N ASN A 171 6.89 10.62 -13.98
CA ASN A 171 6.46 11.52 -12.93
C ASN A 171 7.25 11.29 -11.64
N VAL A 172 7.38 12.33 -10.84
CA VAL A 172 7.77 12.26 -9.44
C VAL A 172 6.51 12.43 -8.59
N ILE A 173 6.19 11.46 -7.74
CA ILE A 173 5.03 11.54 -6.83
C ILE A 173 5.52 11.32 -5.42
N ARG A 174 5.40 12.37 -4.60
CA ARG A 174 5.93 12.35 -3.24
C ARG A 174 5.07 13.18 -2.27
N TYR A 175 5.22 12.89 -0.98
CA TYR A 175 4.55 13.63 0.08
C TYR A 175 3.02 13.66 -0.04
N ALA A 176 2.42 12.65 -0.65
CA ALA A 176 0.99 12.44 -0.54
C ALA A 176 0.65 12.05 0.91
N GLY A 177 -0.49 12.50 1.40
CA GLY A 177 -0.96 12.19 2.76
C GLY A 177 -1.16 10.69 2.98
N ALA A 178 -1.52 9.95 1.94
CA ALA A 178 -1.64 8.49 1.96
C ALA A 178 -0.96 7.84 0.74
N ASP A 179 -1.73 7.29 -0.19
CA ASP A 179 -1.17 6.53 -1.32
C ASP A 179 -0.82 7.43 -2.50
N ALA A 180 0.23 7.09 -3.25
CA ALA A 180 0.69 7.89 -4.37
C ALA A 180 -0.19 7.71 -5.61
N ILE A 181 -0.33 6.47 -6.10
CA ILE A 181 -1.12 6.17 -7.31
C ILE A 181 -2.23 5.17 -6.98
N ASP A 182 -3.47 5.51 -7.35
CA ASP A 182 -4.53 4.53 -7.54
C ASP A 182 -4.56 4.10 -9.00
N MET A 183 -4.21 2.84 -9.28
CA MET A 183 -4.06 2.29 -10.63
C MET A 183 -5.38 2.01 -11.36
N GLY A 184 -6.45 2.63 -10.90
CA GLY A 184 -7.74 2.53 -11.58
C GLY A 184 -8.63 1.45 -11.02
N SER A 185 -8.72 1.39 -9.70
CA SER A 185 -9.78 0.63 -9.03
C SER A 185 -11.09 0.89 -9.74
N GLY A 186 -11.67 -0.14 -10.34
CA GLY A 186 -12.88 -0.05 -11.17
C GLY A 186 -14.14 0.34 -10.39
N GLY A 187 -13.99 1.24 -9.45
CA GLY A 187 -14.97 1.62 -8.47
C GLY A 187 -15.28 0.44 -7.55
N GLY A 188 -14.97 0.54 -6.30
CA GLY A 188 -15.57 -0.33 -5.31
C GLY A 188 -17.09 -0.33 -5.49
N GLN A 189 -17.80 -1.24 -4.90
CA GLN A 189 -19.26 -1.41 -5.09
C GLN A 189 -20.06 -0.09 -5.00
N ASN A 190 -19.48 0.95 -4.50
CA ASN A 190 -20.13 2.21 -4.16
C ASN A 190 -19.81 3.39 -5.08
N GLU A 191 -18.82 3.27 -5.95
CA GLU A 191 -18.68 4.20 -7.08
C GLU A 191 -19.59 3.84 -8.26
N ARG A 192 -20.32 2.73 -8.18
CA ARG A 192 -21.27 2.35 -9.24
C ARG A 192 -22.34 3.40 -9.52
N SER A 193 -22.62 4.25 -8.54
CA SER A 193 -23.54 5.40 -8.69
C SER A 193 -22.84 6.68 -9.15
N ALA A 194 -21.52 6.72 -9.24
CA ALA A 194 -20.80 7.89 -9.74
C ALA A 194 -21.09 8.11 -11.23
N PRO A 195 -21.10 9.35 -11.70
CA PRO A 195 -21.14 9.65 -13.13
C PRO A 195 -20.01 8.93 -13.85
N LYS A 196 -20.33 8.21 -14.91
CA LYS A 196 -19.38 7.37 -15.62
C LYS A 196 -19.53 7.46 -17.13
N VAL A 197 -18.46 7.21 -17.83
CA VAL A 197 -18.47 7.03 -19.27
C VAL A 197 -19.26 5.75 -19.61
N PRO A 198 -20.29 5.83 -20.45
CA PRO A 198 -21.06 4.66 -20.85
C PRO A 198 -20.18 3.57 -21.47
N ASN A 199 -20.40 2.33 -21.04
CA ASN A 199 -19.68 1.14 -21.58
C ASN A 199 -18.15 1.17 -21.47
N ALA A 200 -17.57 2.03 -20.62
CA ALA A 200 -16.13 2.08 -20.44
C ALA A 200 -15.59 0.74 -19.88
N PRO A 201 -14.50 0.22 -20.43
CA PRO A 201 -13.84 -0.98 -19.91
C PRO A 201 -13.00 -0.62 -18.67
N LEU A 202 -13.67 -0.50 -17.52
CA LEU A 202 -13.08 0.01 -16.29
C LEU A 202 -11.81 -0.74 -15.87
N GLY A 203 -10.73 0.00 -15.62
CA GLY A 203 -9.46 -0.53 -15.11
C GLY A 203 -8.63 -1.32 -16.15
N HIS A 204 -8.93 -1.22 -17.44
CA HIS A 204 -8.27 -2.02 -18.48
C HIS A 204 -7.11 -1.31 -19.16
N ASN A 205 -6.07 -2.09 -19.51
CA ASN A 205 -4.98 -1.69 -20.41
C ASN A 205 -4.20 -0.45 -19.96
N ASN A 206 -4.07 -0.24 -18.68
CA ASN A 206 -3.33 0.89 -18.14
C ASN A 206 -1.82 0.56 -18.06
N VAL A 207 -0.98 1.56 -18.24
CA VAL A 207 0.48 1.47 -18.13
C VAL A 207 0.97 2.48 -17.10
N ILE A 208 1.69 1.99 -16.08
CA ILE A 208 2.34 2.83 -15.07
C ILE A 208 3.83 2.53 -15.12
N GLU A 209 4.61 3.47 -15.64
CA GLU A 209 6.01 3.21 -15.94
C GLU A 209 6.95 4.38 -15.65
N LYS A 210 8.19 4.06 -15.26
CA LYS A 210 9.28 5.04 -15.09
C LYS A 210 8.93 6.20 -14.15
N ASN A 211 8.08 5.96 -13.16
CA ASN A 211 7.77 6.95 -12.14
C ASN A 211 8.70 6.79 -10.93
N TYR A 212 8.98 7.91 -10.27
CA TYR A 212 9.69 7.96 -9.01
C TYR A 212 8.68 8.27 -7.88
N ILE A 213 8.35 7.25 -7.08
CA ILE A 213 7.26 7.26 -6.11
C ILE A 213 7.86 7.10 -4.73
N VAL A 214 7.97 8.20 -3.97
CA VAL A 214 8.74 8.20 -2.73
C VAL A 214 8.12 9.03 -1.62
N GLU A 215 8.39 8.64 -0.38
CA GLU A 215 8.04 9.41 0.82
C GLU A 215 6.55 9.75 0.93
N ASN A 216 5.67 8.87 0.45
CA ASN A 216 4.23 9.03 0.61
C ASN A 216 3.77 8.40 1.94
N GLY A 217 2.64 8.89 2.46
CA GLY A 217 2.15 8.55 3.79
C GLY A 217 1.84 7.07 3.99
N ALA A 218 1.36 6.38 2.97
CA ALA A 218 1.00 4.96 3.01
C ALA A 218 1.62 4.16 1.87
N GLY A 219 0.90 3.88 0.79
CA GLY A 219 1.36 3.01 -0.28
C GLY A 219 1.95 3.72 -1.48
N GLY A 220 2.61 2.95 -2.34
CA GLY A 220 3.12 3.46 -3.62
C GLY A 220 2.05 3.38 -4.72
N ILE A 221 1.87 2.20 -5.31
CA ILE A 221 0.86 1.94 -6.34
C ILE A 221 -0.14 0.96 -5.79
N ILE A 222 -1.38 1.37 -5.66
CA ILE A 222 -2.47 0.54 -5.16
C ILE A 222 -3.61 0.46 -6.16
N GLY A 223 -4.48 -0.53 -6.04
CA GLY A 223 -5.70 -0.58 -6.83
C GLY A 223 -6.39 -1.94 -6.80
N ALA A 224 -7.54 -2.01 -7.46
CA ALA A 224 -8.36 -3.20 -7.53
C ALA A 224 -9.01 -3.37 -8.91
N ASN A 225 -9.39 -4.62 -9.24
CA ASN A 225 -10.14 -4.95 -10.45
C ASN A 225 -9.46 -4.52 -11.77
N ASN A 226 -8.16 -4.65 -11.82
CA ASN A 226 -7.37 -4.28 -13.01
C ASN A 226 -7.23 -5.46 -13.99
N ARG A 227 -7.25 -5.15 -15.28
CA ARG A 227 -7.04 -6.12 -16.37
C ARG A 227 -6.03 -5.60 -17.38
N ASN A 228 -5.13 -6.48 -17.82
CA ASN A 228 -4.07 -6.16 -18.78
C ASN A 228 -3.23 -4.92 -18.36
N ILE A 229 -3.04 -4.73 -17.06
CA ILE A 229 -2.23 -3.61 -16.57
C ILE A 229 -0.74 -3.92 -16.67
N ILE A 230 0.04 -2.93 -17.03
CA ILE A 230 1.51 -3.00 -17.03
C ILE A 230 2.05 -2.02 -15.99
N ILE A 231 2.79 -2.54 -15.01
CA ILE A 231 3.51 -1.72 -14.01
C ILE A 231 4.98 -2.03 -14.18
N ARG A 232 5.75 -1.07 -14.73
CA ARG A 232 7.15 -1.35 -15.07
C ARG A 232 8.09 -0.19 -14.85
N ASP A 233 9.35 -0.53 -14.59
CA ASP A 233 10.45 0.43 -14.56
C ASP A 233 10.27 1.57 -13.53
N ASN A 234 9.43 1.37 -12.49
CA ASN A 234 9.21 2.36 -11.46
C ASN A 234 10.21 2.20 -10.31
N VAL A 235 10.55 3.31 -9.66
CA VAL A 235 11.25 3.35 -8.37
C VAL A 235 10.24 3.70 -7.29
N ILE A 236 10.02 2.79 -6.34
CA ILE A 236 8.98 2.90 -5.31
C ILE A 236 9.63 2.66 -3.95
N MET A 237 9.89 3.73 -3.21
CA MET A 237 10.68 3.59 -1.99
C MET A 237 10.35 4.63 -0.92
N TYR A 238 10.64 4.27 0.33
CA TYR A 238 10.39 5.12 1.50
C TYR A 238 8.91 5.53 1.68
N ASN A 239 7.96 4.80 1.11
CA ASN A 239 6.53 5.04 1.33
C ASN A 239 6.11 4.43 2.67
N ASN A 240 4.91 4.77 3.13
CA ASN A 240 4.41 4.49 4.49
C ASN A 240 5.13 5.30 5.58
N THR A 241 5.38 6.56 5.29
CA THR A 241 6.02 7.49 6.25
C THR A 241 5.18 7.69 7.51
N LEU A 242 3.86 7.49 7.43
CA LEU A 242 2.94 7.54 8.58
C LEU A 242 2.98 6.29 9.45
N GLY A 243 3.68 5.23 9.00
CA GLY A 243 3.90 4.04 9.80
C GLY A 243 2.64 3.21 10.05
N PHE A 244 1.76 3.06 9.06
CA PHE A 244 0.63 2.14 9.15
C PHE A 244 1.11 0.71 9.29
N ILE A 245 0.52 -0.06 10.20
CA ILE A 245 0.85 -1.48 10.44
C ILE A 245 -0.41 -2.35 10.29
N GLY A 246 -0.30 -3.53 9.59
CA GLY A 246 -1.26 -4.62 9.77
C GLY A 246 -1.17 -5.20 11.20
N PRO A 247 -2.18 -5.86 11.72
CA PRO A 247 -3.39 -6.34 11.06
C PRO A 247 -4.57 -5.36 11.05
N LYS A 248 -4.46 -4.21 11.66
CA LYS A 248 -5.56 -3.24 11.74
C LYS A 248 -5.59 -2.25 10.57
N ARG A 249 -4.53 -2.20 9.79
CA ARG A 249 -4.35 -1.35 8.60
C ARG A 249 -3.78 -2.19 7.47
N TYR A 250 -4.62 -2.99 6.87
CA TYR A 250 -4.27 -3.81 5.72
C TYR A 250 -4.06 -2.94 4.49
N GLU A 251 -3.64 -3.55 3.42
CA GLU A 251 -3.77 -3.02 2.08
C GLU A 251 -2.74 -1.96 1.69
N HIS A 252 -1.61 -1.91 2.37
CA HIS A 252 -0.50 -1.06 1.97
C HIS A 252 0.72 -1.86 1.53
N GLY A 253 1.41 -1.34 0.55
CA GLY A 253 2.62 -1.93 -0.01
C GLY A 253 3.31 -0.96 -0.94
N GLY A 254 4.49 -1.30 -1.39
CA GLY A 254 5.10 -0.58 -2.51
C GLY A 254 4.20 -0.70 -3.75
N ILE A 255 3.82 -1.93 -4.10
CA ILE A 255 2.78 -2.24 -5.08
C ILE A 255 1.76 -3.15 -4.41
N LYS A 256 0.48 -2.74 -4.35
CA LYS A 256 -0.62 -3.57 -3.84
C LYS A 256 -1.75 -3.62 -4.86
N SER A 257 -2.07 -4.81 -5.33
CA SER A 257 -3.20 -5.03 -6.22
C SER A 257 -4.18 -6.03 -5.64
N HIS A 258 -5.44 -5.68 -5.69
CA HIS A 258 -6.56 -6.51 -5.33
C HIS A 258 -7.34 -6.88 -6.60
N ASP A 259 -7.47 -8.19 -6.90
CA ASP A 259 -8.13 -8.68 -8.12
C ASP A 259 -7.49 -8.13 -9.43
N ILE A 260 -6.26 -8.54 -9.70
CA ILE A 260 -5.55 -8.24 -10.95
C ILE A 260 -5.58 -9.45 -11.89
N LYS A 261 -5.87 -9.23 -13.17
CA LYS A 261 -5.91 -10.29 -14.19
C LYS A 261 -5.11 -9.88 -15.42
N ASP A 262 -4.39 -10.84 -15.99
CA ASP A 262 -3.56 -10.61 -17.18
C ASP A 262 -2.56 -9.46 -16.99
N GLY A 263 -2.07 -9.28 -15.75
CA GLY A 263 -1.19 -8.18 -15.37
C GLY A 263 0.29 -8.50 -15.59
N LEU A 264 1.07 -7.46 -15.85
CA LEU A 264 2.54 -7.54 -15.91
C LEU A 264 3.18 -6.53 -14.96
N ILE A 265 3.85 -7.04 -13.92
CA ILE A 265 4.63 -6.23 -12.98
C ILE A 265 6.11 -6.56 -13.19
N THR A 266 6.87 -5.64 -13.78
CA THR A 266 8.23 -5.96 -14.21
C THR A 266 9.23 -4.82 -14.07
N ARG A 267 10.47 -5.15 -13.73
CA ARG A 267 11.61 -4.24 -13.63
C ARG A 267 11.36 -3.04 -12.70
N ASN A 268 10.55 -3.23 -11.66
CA ASN A 268 10.36 -2.22 -10.63
C ASN A 268 11.41 -2.41 -9.52
N TYR A 269 11.87 -1.30 -8.97
CA TYR A 269 12.66 -1.26 -7.75
C TYR A 269 11.75 -0.84 -6.59
N VAL A 270 11.40 -1.80 -5.73
CA VAL A 270 10.48 -1.61 -4.61
C VAL A 270 11.24 -1.80 -3.30
N ALA A 271 11.59 -0.71 -2.64
CA ALA A 271 12.57 -0.81 -1.57
C ALA A 271 12.32 0.14 -0.39
N ASN A 272 12.81 -0.26 0.78
CA ASN A 272 12.85 0.58 1.97
C ASN A 272 11.48 1.17 2.37
N ASN A 273 10.37 0.50 2.08
CA ASN A 273 9.03 0.92 2.50
C ASN A 273 8.81 0.41 3.93
N PRO A 274 8.90 1.27 4.97
CA PRO A 274 8.83 0.83 6.35
C PRO A 274 7.47 0.22 6.67
N LEU A 275 7.48 -0.90 7.40
CA LEU A 275 6.29 -1.64 7.85
C LEU A 275 5.36 -2.15 6.73
N SER A 276 5.73 -1.95 5.46
CA SER A 276 4.95 -2.30 4.28
C SER A 276 5.45 -3.56 3.61
N GLU A 277 4.55 -4.18 2.85
CA GLU A 277 4.90 -5.21 1.88
C GLU A 277 5.66 -4.61 0.69
N GLY A 278 6.47 -5.41 0.00
CA GLY A 278 7.07 -4.99 -1.25
C GLY A 278 6.06 -5.02 -2.40
N ILE A 279 5.80 -6.21 -2.94
CA ILE A 279 4.81 -6.44 -4.00
C ILE A 279 3.77 -7.44 -3.47
N TRP A 280 2.51 -7.01 -3.46
CA TRP A 280 1.41 -7.81 -2.92
C TRP A 280 0.27 -7.95 -3.93
N LEU A 281 0.00 -9.19 -4.34
CA LEU A 281 -1.16 -9.57 -5.13
C LEU A 281 -2.19 -10.26 -4.23
N ASP A 282 -3.42 -9.81 -4.28
CA ASP A 282 -4.48 -10.27 -3.40
C ASP A 282 -5.79 -10.54 -4.16
N ASN A 283 -6.55 -11.48 -3.65
CA ASN A 283 -7.91 -11.79 -4.04
C ASN A 283 -8.10 -12.05 -5.55
N GLN A 284 -7.38 -12.99 -6.08
CA GLN A 284 -7.35 -13.40 -7.48
C GLN A 284 -6.37 -12.59 -8.36
N PHE A 285 -5.49 -13.34 -8.98
CA PHE A 285 -4.47 -12.77 -9.86
C PHE A 285 -4.17 -13.73 -11.04
N PRO A 286 -5.20 -14.25 -11.74
CA PRO A 286 -4.96 -15.20 -12.81
C PRO A 286 -4.15 -14.56 -13.94
N ASN A 287 -3.28 -15.38 -14.52
CA ASN A 287 -2.45 -15.02 -15.66
C ASN A 287 -1.59 -13.76 -15.45
N THR A 288 -1.30 -13.44 -14.18
CA THR A 288 -0.46 -12.28 -13.83
C THR A 288 0.99 -12.70 -13.70
N ARG A 289 1.89 -11.92 -14.28
CA ARG A 289 3.34 -12.16 -14.20
C ARG A 289 4.03 -11.06 -13.38
N VAL A 290 4.81 -11.51 -12.39
CA VAL A 290 5.71 -10.65 -11.60
C VAL A 290 7.14 -11.09 -11.93
N THR A 291 7.87 -10.25 -12.66
CA THR A 291 9.17 -10.66 -13.21
C THR A 291 10.21 -9.55 -13.20
N LYS A 292 11.46 -9.90 -12.97
CA LYS A 292 12.62 -8.98 -13.02
C LYS A 292 12.48 -7.77 -12.08
N ASN A 293 11.75 -7.89 -10.98
CA ASN A 293 11.65 -6.85 -9.97
C ASN A 293 12.71 -7.06 -8.90
N ILE A 294 13.08 -5.97 -8.25
CA ILE A 294 13.87 -5.98 -7.03
C ILE A 294 12.97 -5.53 -5.88
N SER A 295 12.72 -6.41 -4.91
CA SER A 295 12.03 -6.11 -3.65
C SER A 295 13.06 -6.16 -2.52
N TYR A 296 13.45 -4.99 -2.02
CA TYR A 296 14.59 -4.86 -1.13
C TYR A 296 14.23 -4.13 0.17
N ASN A 297 14.60 -4.73 1.31
CA ASN A 297 14.57 -4.09 2.62
C ASN A 297 13.20 -3.44 2.98
N ASN A 298 12.09 -3.98 2.48
CA ASN A 298 10.76 -3.53 2.89
C ASN A 298 10.44 -4.02 4.30
N GLY A 299 9.58 -3.32 5.00
CA GLY A 299 9.30 -3.55 6.42
C GLY A 299 8.53 -4.82 6.74
N SER A 300 8.02 -5.53 5.74
CA SER A 300 7.29 -6.77 5.90
C SER A 300 7.78 -7.84 4.92
N ARG A 301 6.94 -8.29 3.98
CA ARG A 301 7.26 -9.36 3.03
C ARG A 301 7.76 -8.79 1.72
N GLY A 302 8.60 -9.55 1.01
CA GLY A 302 9.14 -9.10 -0.28
C GLY A 302 8.13 -9.22 -1.42
N ILE A 303 7.70 -10.45 -1.70
CA ILE A 303 6.63 -10.77 -2.66
C ILE A 303 5.58 -11.58 -1.92
N PHE A 304 4.32 -11.15 -2.01
CA PHE A 304 3.21 -11.73 -1.28
C PHE A 304 2.03 -12.04 -2.21
N LEU A 305 1.55 -13.28 -2.17
CA LEU A 305 0.38 -13.78 -2.87
C LEU A 305 -0.70 -14.15 -1.85
N GLU A 306 -1.89 -13.57 -1.96
CA GLU A 306 -2.98 -13.81 -1.01
C GLU A 306 -4.31 -14.11 -1.70
N MET A 307 -5.05 -15.07 -1.15
CA MET A 307 -6.46 -15.36 -1.44
C MET A 307 -6.81 -15.61 -2.92
N SER A 308 -6.21 -16.62 -3.54
CA SER A 308 -6.56 -17.03 -4.88
C SER A 308 -6.98 -18.49 -4.93
N ASN A 309 -8.01 -18.79 -5.71
CA ASN A 309 -8.53 -20.13 -5.94
C ASN A 309 -8.14 -20.75 -7.29
N TYR A 310 -7.34 -20.09 -8.07
CA TYR A 310 -6.97 -20.56 -9.38
C TYR A 310 -5.90 -21.64 -9.29
N LYS A 311 -6.27 -22.89 -9.61
CA LYS A 311 -5.37 -24.05 -9.52
C LYS A 311 -4.28 -24.06 -10.59
N PHE A 312 -4.53 -23.49 -11.77
CA PHE A 312 -3.66 -23.61 -12.93
C PHE A 312 -3.32 -22.29 -13.62
N ASP A 313 -4.12 -21.24 -13.42
CA ASP A 313 -3.97 -19.93 -14.08
C ASP A 313 -3.58 -18.84 -13.08
N ALA A 314 -2.81 -19.21 -12.07
CA ALA A 314 -2.31 -18.26 -11.08
C ALA A 314 -1.04 -17.55 -11.57
N ALA A 315 -0.46 -16.71 -10.72
CA ALA A 315 0.69 -15.89 -11.07
C ALA A 315 1.93 -16.71 -11.49
N LEU A 316 2.66 -16.19 -12.46
CA LEU A 316 4.03 -16.55 -12.74
C LEU A 316 4.97 -15.56 -12.06
N ILE A 317 5.77 -16.05 -11.12
CA ILE A 317 6.74 -15.26 -10.35
C ILE A 317 8.14 -15.68 -10.76
N ASP A 318 8.80 -14.87 -11.59
CA ASP A 318 10.07 -15.31 -12.15
C ASP A 318 11.13 -14.21 -12.25
N HIS A 319 12.40 -14.60 -12.17
CA HIS A 319 13.55 -13.70 -12.30
C HIS A 319 13.53 -12.48 -11.37
N ASN A 320 12.90 -12.58 -10.19
CA ASN A 320 12.91 -11.50 -9.22
C ASN A 320 14.04 -11.68 -8.22
N ILE A 321 14.45 -10.56 -7.64
CA ILE A 321 15.33 -10.49 -6.47
C ILE A 321 14.50 -9.98 -5.30
N SER A 322 14.28 -10.83 -4.29
CA SER A 322 13.64 -10.45 -3.04
C SER A 322 14.62 -10.67 -1.90
N ILE A 323 15.13 -9.57 -1.34
CA ILE A 323 16.27 -9.63 -0.44
C ILE A 323 16.14 -8.68 0.75
N GLY A 324 16.46 -9.16 1.95
CA GLY A 324 16.55 -8.35 3.15
C GLY A 324 15.22 -7.79 3.66
N ASN A 325 14.08 -8.21 3.13
CA ASN A 325 12.77 -7.80 3.64
C ASN A 325 12.58 -8.32 5.06
N LYS A 326 11.94 -7.54 5.91
CA LYS A 326 12.01 -7.70 7.39
C LYS A 326 11.22 -8.86 7.96
N ARG A 327 10.49 -9.61 7.14
CA ARG A 327 9.78 -10.82 7.57
C ARG A 327 10.11 -12.03 6.69
N ILE A 328 9.60 -12.10 5.46
CA ILE A 328 9.66 -13.25 4.58
C ILE A 328 9.97 -12.75 3.18
N GLN A 329 10.77 -13.48 2.41
CA GLN A 329 11.10 -13.02 1.05
C GLN A 329 10.02 -13.39 0.04
N PHE A 330 9.43 -14.58 0.16
CA PHE A 330 8.28 -15.02 -0.64
C PHE A 330 7.20 -15.61 0.26
N TYR A 331 6.02 -15.03 0.25
CA TYR A 331 4.91 -15.45 1.10
C TYR A 331 3.67 -15.77 0.28
N VAL A 332 3.04 -16.90 0.61
CA VAL A 332 1.75 -17.32 0.06
C VAL A 332 0.80 -17.53 1.23
N HIS A 333 -0.34 -16.88 1.17
CA HIS A 333 -1.39 -16.99 2.18
C HIS A 333 -2.73 -17.27 1.49
N ASP A 334 -3.29 -18.45 1.74
CA ASP A 334 -4.60 -18.86 1.18
C ASP A 334 -4.71 -18.74 -0.36
N ALA A 335 -3.62 -18.98 -1.06
CA ALA A 335 -3.57 -18.93 -2.53
C ALA A 335 -3.12 -20.24 -3.13
N SER A 336 -3.35 -20.43 -4.43
CA SER A 336 -3.03 -21.67 -5.14
C SER A 336 -2.54 -21.44 -6.58
N GLY A 337 -1.83 -22.42 -7.11
CA GLY A 337 -1.54 -22.58 -8.53
C GLY A 337 -0.38 -21.77 -9.10
N SER A 338 0.39 -21.04 -8.29
CA SER A 338 1.48 -20.21 -8.81
C SER A 338 2.70 -20.99 -9.25
N THR A 339 3.35 -20.53 -10.32
CA THR A 339 4.66 -20.99 -10.75
C THR A 339 5.72 -19.97 -10.35
N VAL A 340 6.71 -20.41 -9.59
CA VAL A 340 7.76 -19.58 -9.00
C VAL A 340 9.11 -20.12 -9.45
N MET A 341 9.82 -19.38 -10.31
CA MET A 341 11.05 -19.91 -10.89
C MET A 341 12.12 -18.84 -11.12
N HIS A 342 13.37 -19.28 -11.08
CA HIS A 342 14.53 -18.42 -11.36
C HIS A 342 14.60 -17.15 -10.51
N ASN A 343 14.10 -17.18 -9.26
CA ASN A 343 14.17 -16.07 -8.35
C ASN A 343 15.34 -16.22 -7.38
N LEU A 344 15.83 -15.09 -6.90
CA LEU A 344 16.70 -15.02 -5.73
C LEU A 344 15.90 -14.54 -4.52
N PHE A 345 15.77 -15.38 -3.52
CA PHE A 345 15.24 -15.08 -2.19
C PHE A 345 16.39 -15.12 -1.19
N ALA A 346 16.73 -13.99 -0.56
CA ALA A 346 17.92 -13.94 0.27
C ALA A 346 17.75 -13.07 1.52
N ASN A 347 18.57 -13.37 2.55
CA ASN A 347 18.76 -12.55 3.73
C ASN A 347 17.49 -12.20 4.52
N SER A 348 16.67 -13.17 4.86
CA SER A 348 15.58 -12.97 5.82
C SER A 348 16.13 -12.72 7.23
N PRO A 349 15.41 -11.95 8.07
CA PRO A 349 15.83 -11.77 9.47
C PRO A 349 15.85 -13.11 10.21
N LYS A 350 16.84 -13.32 11.06
CA LYS A 350 17.00 -14.55 11.82
C LYS A 350 16.27 -14.53 13.18
N THR A 351 15.03 -14.05 13.17
CA THR A 351 14.18 -14.01 14.39
C THR A 351 13.36 -15.28 14.56
N ALA A 352 12.98 -15.61 15.78
CA ALA A 352 12.20 -16.83 16.07
C ALA A 352 10.84 -16.87 15.34
N LYS A 353 10.22 -15.71 15.10
CA LYS A 353 8.89 -15.58 14.47
C LYS A 353 8.95 -15.49 12.96
N TYR A 354 9.97 -14.83 12.43
CA TYR A 354 10.16 -14.58 11.00
C TYR A 354 11.54 -15.07 10.57
N GLY A 355 11.77 -15.16 9.29
CA GLY A 355 13.08 -15.58 8.78
C GLY A 355 13.00 -16.69 7.75
N GLN A 356 11.80 -16.89 7.18
CA GLN A 356 11.61 -17.81 6.09
C GLN A 356 12.04 -17.18 4.77
N GLY A 357 12.68 -18.00 3.92
CA GLY A 357 12.90 -17.68 2.51
C GLY A 357 11.57 -17.73 1.76
N ALA A 358 10.85 -18.84 1.90
CA ALA A 358 9.47 -18.99 1.46
C ALA A 358 8.58 -19.48 2.60
N TYR A 359 7.35 -18.97 2.66
CA TYR A 359 6.32 -19.45 3.58
C TYR A 359 5.00 -19.61 2.83
N ILE A 360 4.50 -20.83 2.79
CA ILE A 360 3.22 -21.19 2.15
C ILE A 360 2.27 -21.59 3.28
N TYR A 361 1.20 -20.83 3.45
CA TYR A 361 0.33 -20.94 4.61
C TYR A 361 -1.16 -20.87 4.23
N GLN A 362 -1.97 -21.72 4.83
CA GLN A 362 -3.41 -21.68 4.69
C GLN A 362 -4.12 -21.59 6.04
N VAL A 363 -5.03 -20.66 6.14
CA VAL A 363 -5.91 -20.46 7.32
C VAL A 363 -7.37 -20.40 6.92
N ASN A 364 -7.68 -19.81 5.76
CA ASN A 364 -9.03 -19.48 5.38
C ASN A 364 -9.74 -20.69 4.75
N ALA A 365 -10.93 -21.01 5.26
CA ALA A 365 -11.75 -22.08 4.72
C ALA A 365 -12.34 -21.78 3.32
N ARG A 366 -12.28 -20.55 2.86
CA ARG A 366 -12.86 -20.13 1.57
C ARG A 366 -11.96 -20.40 0.38
N THR A 367 -10.68 -20.61 0.61
CA THR A 367 -9.69 -20.81 -0.43
C THR A 367 -8.99 -22.16 -0.25
N ASN A 368 -8.43 -22.68 -1.33
CA ASN A 368 -7.55 -23.85 -1.29
C ASN A 368 -6.12 -23.36 -1.49
N THR A 369 -5.17 -23.90 -0.71
CA THR A 369 -3.76 -23.70 -1.03
C THR A 369 -3.18 -24.91 -1.74
N GLY A 370 -2.06 -24.72 -2.41
CA GLY A 370 -1.40 -25.81 -3.10
C GLY A 370 -1.28 -25.61 -4.60
N TYR A 371 -0.87 -26.66 -5.29
CA TYR A 371 -0.56 -26.63 -6.71
C TYR A 371 0.50 -25.61 -7.10
N HIS A 372 1.31 -25.13 -6.13
CA HIS A 372 2.45 -24.27 -6.41
C HIS A 372 3.60 -25.11 -6.96
N SER A 373 4.30 -24.54 -7.91
CA SER A 373 5.49 -25.13 -8.52
C SER A 373 6.67 -24.18 -8.33
N LEU A 374 7.66 -24.58 -7.51
CA LEU A 374 8.85 -23.79 -7.23
C LEU A 374 10.07 -24.48 -7.85
N PHE A 375 10.64 -23.87 -8.91
CA PHE A 375 11.75 -24.45 -9.67
C PHE A 375 12.90 -23.46 -9.82
N ASN A 376 14.14 -23.97 -9.77
CA ASN A 376 15.34 -23.22 -10.11
C ASN A 376 15.45 -21.88 -9.34
N ASN A 377 14.97 -21.83 -8.09
CA ASN A 377 15.13 -20.65 -7.25
C ASN A 377 16.36 -20.81 -6.36
N PHE A 378 16.91 -19.68 -5.94
CA PHE A 378 17.94 -19.59 -4.93
C PHE A 378 17.34 -19.12 -3.61
N PHE A 379 17.53 -19.89 -2.55
CA PHE A 379 17.18 -19.54 -1.17
C PHE A 379 18.47 -19.44 -0.36
N ILE A 380 18.87 -18.22 -0.02
CA ILE A 380 20.20 -17.95 0.54
C ILE A 380 20.09 -17.22 1.87
N ASN A 381 20.79 -17.73 2.88
CA ASN A 381 20.93 -17.10 4.20
C ASN A 381 19.61 -16.80 4.90
N HIS A 382 18.80 -17.81 5.09
CA HIS A 382 17.56 -17.75 5.86
C HIS A 382 17.70 -18.55 7.16
N ARG A 383 16.92 -18.20 8.19
CA ARG A 383 16.74 -19.05 9.36
C ARG A 383 16.03 -20.37 9.00
N LEU A 384 15.10 -20.28 8.06
CA LEU A 384 14.32 -21.40 7.53
C LEU A 384 14.13 -21.19 6.04
N MET A 385 14.63 -22.10 5.23
CA MET A 385 14.55 -21.95 3.76
C MET A 385 13.12 -21.96 3.29
N MET A 386 12.32 -22.89 3.80
CA MET A 386 10.92 -23.05 3.41
C MET A 386 10.07 -23.57 4.57
N ASP A 387 8.89 -22.98 4.70
CA ASP A 387 7.86 -23.36 5.67
C ASP A 387 6.54 -23.57 4.92
N ILE A 388 5.99 -24.78 4.99
CA ILE A 388 4.74 -25.15 4.33
C ILE A 388 3.77 -25.65 5.41
N ASN A 389 2.72 -24.87 5.63
CA ASN A 389 1.70 -25.15 6.63
C ASN A 389 0.31 -25.14 5.99
N TYR A 390 -0.37 -26.27 5.99
CA TYR A 390 -1.69 -26.40 5.38
C TYR A 390 -2.57 -27.48 6.00
N PRO A 391 -3.91 -27.37 5.93
CA PRO A 391 -4.81 -28.44 6.28
C PRO A 391 -4.73 -29.59 5.30
N ALA A 392 -4.59 -30.82 5.79
CA ALA A 392 -4.37 -32.02 4.96
C ALA A 392 -5.45 -32.24 3.89
N HIS A 393 -6.69 -31.89 4.18
CA HIS A 393 -7.84 -32.18 3.31
C HIS A 393 -8.17 -31.05 2.31
N ARG A 394 -7.48 -29.91 2.37
CA ARG A 394 -7.75 -28.73 1.52
C ARG A 394 -6.59 -28.30 0.65
N SER A 395 -5.50 -29.01 0.73
CA SER A 395 -4.30 -28.63 0.00
C SER A 395 -4.08 -29.54 -1.21
N GLY A 396 -3.65 -28.92 -2.31
CA GLY A 396 -3.11 -29.63 -3.44
C GLY A 396 -1.60 -29.88 -3.31
N PRO A 397 -1.04 -30.74 -4.15
CA PRO A 397 0.39 -31.03 -4.13
C PRO A 397 1.22 -29.78 -4.43
N GLN A 398 2.35 -29.68 -3.75
CA GLN A 398 3.41 -28.72 -4.05
C GLN A 398 4.49 -29.42 -4.86
N ARG A 399 5.05 -28.72 -5.84
CA ARG A 399 6.16 -29.23 -6.64
C ARG A 399 7.41 -28.39 -6.35
N LEU A 400 8.41 -29.01 -5.74
CA LEU A 400 9.69 -28.38 -5.40
C LEU A 400 10.79 -29.09 -6.15
N ASN A 401 11.44 -28.43 -7.11
CA ASN A 401 12.48 -29.08 -7.89
C ASN A 401 13.59 -28.12 -8.31
N HIS A 402 14.82 -28.62 -8.38
CA HIS A 402 16.00 -27.88 -8.82
C HIS A 402 16.25 -26.53 -8.13
N ASN A 403 15.76 -26.36 -6.90
CA ASN A 403 16.08 -25.14 -6.12
C ASN A 403 17.43 -25.32 -5.41
N ILE A 404 18.14 -24.24 -5.25
CA ILE A 404 19.38 -24.18 -4.49
C ILE A 404 19.08 -23.58 -3.12
N TYR A 405 19.55 -24.24 -2.08
CA TYR A 405 19.38 -23.83 -0.68
C TYR A 405 20.77 -23.69 -0.05
N ASP A 406 21.14 -22.46 0.30
CA ASP A 406 22.41 -22.17 0.96
C ASP A 406 22.18 -21.45 2.30
N GLY A 407 22.57 -22.09 3.37
CA GLY A 407 22.36 -21.62 4.73
C GLY A 407 23.24 -22.32 5.76
N ASN A 408 23.14 -21.88 6.99
CA ASN A 408 23.95 -22.44 8.06
C ASN A 408 23.56 -23.92 8.35
N LYS A 409 24.53 -24.79 8.41
CA LYS A 409 24.37 -26.25 8.63
C LYS A 409 23.58 -26.59 9.91
N ASN A 410 23.47 -25.69 10.86
CA ASN A 410 22.78 -25.87 12.14
C ASN A 410 21.33 -25.38 12.14
N GLU A 411 20.81 -24.86 11.02
CA GLU A 411 19.45 -24.34 10.93
C GLU A 411 18.53 -25.34 10.20
N ARG A 412 17.24 -25.36 10.61
CA ARG A 412 16.25 -26.19 9.93
C ARG A 412 16.04 -25.69 8.52
N THR A 413 16.21 -26.54 7.54
CA THR A 413 16.04 -26.16 6.12
C THR A 413 14.58 -26.11 5.72
N PHE A 414 13.78 -27.05 6.21
CA PHE A 414 12.38 -27.20 5.82
C PHE A 414 11.50 -27.52 7.03
N ILE A 415 10.30 -26.97 7.01
CA ILE A 415 9.18 -27.39 7.84
C ILE A 415 8.01 -27.69 6.93
N ILE A 416 7.45 -28.89 7.02
CA ILE A 416 6.23 -29.28 6.33
C ILE A 416 5.26 -29.78 7.39
N ASN A 417 4.23 -29.00 7.68
CA ASN A 417 3.20 -29.33 8.65
C ASN A 417 1.86 -29.50 7.95
N SER A 418 1.30 -30.70 8.04
CA SER A 418 -0.08 -30.97 7.74
C SER A 418 -0.86 -31.05 9.04
N TYR A 419 -1.98 -30.36 9.17
CA TYR A 419 -2.82 -30.39 10.36
C TYR A 419 -4.29 -30.67 10.03
N SER A 420 -5.00 -31.30 10.96
CA SER A 420 -6.45 -31.35 10.96
C SER A 420 -6.99 -29.95 11.34
N ASP A 421 -8.09 -29.53 10.74
CA ASP A 421 -8.67 -28.21 10.86
C ASP A 421 -8.40 -27.46 12.18
N ARG A 422 -7.74 -26.32 12.09
CA ARG A 422 -7.81 -25.34 13.18
C ARG A 422 -9.06 -24.47 12.96
N PRO A 423 -9.82 -24.18 14.00
CA PRO A 423 -10.88 -23.19 13.88
C PRO A 423 -10.27 -21.87 13.40
N SER A 424 -10.89 -21.28 12.39
CA SER A 424 -10.47 -19.99 11.86
C SER A 424 -10.45 -18.95 12.99
N PRO A 425 -9.36 -18.20 13.19
CA PRO A 425 -9.34 -17.11 14.14
C PRO A 425 -10.31 -15.96 13.78
N TRP A 426 -11.01 -16.10 12.66
CA TRP A 426 -11.96 -15.11 12.13
C TRP A 426 -13.43 -15.56 12.24
N LYS A 427 -13.75 -16.50 13.13
CA LYS A 427 -15.12 -16.80 13.53
C LYS A 427 -15.54 -15.98 14.70
#